data_f1ae5cb626740c36db1560569c986b04
#
_entry.id   f1ae5cb626740c36db1560569c986b04
#
_cell.length_a   1.000
_cell.length_b   1.000
_cell.length_c   1.000
_cell.angle_alpha   90.00
_cell.angle_beta   90.00
_cell.angle_gamma   90.00
#
_symmetry.space_group_name_H-M   'P 1'
#
loop_
_entity.id
_entity.type
_entity.pdbx_description
1 polymer ?
#
loop_
_entity_poly.entity_id
_entity_poly.type
_entity_poly.pdbx_seq_one_letter_code
_entity_poly.pdbx_strand_id
1 'polypeptide(L)'
;MNFTYQNKRSGIGAPDKLFGVSSKAKERIAQIGRENVIDSTIGVLLADDGRLVVLDSVDKCVKALRPDDYAPYAPILGTPDYIEAVKKAVFLDQMPQKPVAACYTPGGTGAIRNAVSAYTQPGDAVLTSDWHWSPYKTISEEIGRTLTTYTLFDSENKFNAEAFEKKLAEVLDQQDQAFIIINTPAHNPTGYTFTLEDWDKVLAACENAAPKKVVLLTDIAYMDFAGDAAENRKFLKKLEAAPSNLLPLIAFSGSKGYTMYGMRCGALICIAPDEETAKEFNDVMRIECRGSW
;
A
#
# COMPACT_ATOMS: atom_id res chain seq x y z
N MET A 1 -32.63 -8.69 16.67
CA MET A 1 -32.70 -9.18 15.27
C MET A 1 -31.44 -8.69 14.55
N ASN A 2 -30.66 -9.58 13.94
CA ASN A 2 -29.41 -9.19 13.25
C ASN A 2 -29.66 -9.19 11.74
N PHE A 3 -29.51 -8.03 11.10
CA PHE A 3 -29.69 -7.88 9.65
C PHE A 3 -28.40 -8.15 8.84
N THR A 4 -27.23 -8.12 9.51
CA THR A 4 -25.94 -8.38 8.86
C THR A 4 -25.72 -9.88 8.68
N TYR A 5 -25.26 -10.31 7.51
CA TYR A 5 -24.90 -11.70 7.24
C TYR A 5 -23.77 -12.17 8.18
N GLN A 6 -23.78 -13.46 8.54
CA GLN A 6 -22.87 -14.00 9.56
C GLN A 6 -21.40 -13.89 9.19
N ASN A 7 -21.05 -14.03 7.93
CA ASN A 7 -19.68 -13.85 7.43
C ASN A 7 -19.15 -12.42 7.55
N LYS A 8 -20.03 -11.43 7.73
CA LYS A 8 -19.66 -10.02 7.95
C LYS A 8 -19.65 -9.63 9.44
N ARG A 9 -19.95 -10.58 10.33
CA ARG A 9 -20.01 -10.35 11.79
C ARG A 9 -18.70 -10.63 12.52
N SER A 10 -17.72 -11.22 11.83
CA SER A 10 -16.39 -11.44 12.40
C SER A 10 -15.83 -10.10 12.87
N GLY A 11 -15.53 -9.99 14.16
CA GLY A 11 -15.00 -8.75 14.75
C GLY A 11 -16.04 -7.70 15.17
N ILE A 12 -17.36 -7.91 14.94
CA ILE A 12 -18.39 -6.98 15.46
C ILE A 12 -18.31 -6.91 17.01
N GLY A 13 -18.19 -5.69 17.52
CA GLY A 13 -18.07 -5.42 18.96
C GLY A 13 -16.66 -5.57 19.51
N ALA A 14 -15.69 -6.06 18.74
CA ALA A 14 -14.30 -5.93 19.10
C ALA A 14 -13.86 -4.48 18.87
N PRO A 15 -13.38 -3.75 19.89
CA PRO A 15 -12.86 -2.41 19.68
C PRO A 15 -11.67 -2.48 18.72
N ASP A 16 -11.60 -1.55 17.77
CA ASP A 16 -10.38 -1.37 16.99
C ASP A 16 -9.21 -1.14 17.97
N LYS A 17 -8.22 -2.02 17.92
CA LYS A 17 -7.13 -2.02 18.91
C LYS A 17 -6.38 -0.69 18.93
N LEU A 18 -6.14 -0.11 17.75
CA LEU A 18 -5.41 1.15 17.61
C LEU A 18 -6.20 2.32 18.21
N PHE A 19 -7.46 2.48 17.81
CA PHE A 19 -8.32 3.55 18.33
C PHE A 19 -8.68 3.33 19.81
N GLY A 20 -8.78 2.08 20.24
CA GLY A 20 -8.98 1.74 21.66
C GLY A 20 -7.80 2.18 22.54
N VAL A 21 -6.56 1.97 22.09
CA VAL A 21 -5.37 2.45 22.81
C VAL A 21 -5.25 3.97 22.76
N SER A 22 -5.57 4.59 21.60
CA SER A 22 -5.59 6.05 21.47
C SER A 22 -6.60 6.72 22.43
N SER A 23 -7.78 6.13 22.59
CA SER A 23 -8.77 6.62 23.57
C SER A 23 -8.25 6.55 24.99
N LYS A 24 -7.62 5.45 25.38
CA LYS A 24 -6.98 5.30 26.70
C LYS A 24 -5.85 6.29 26.94
N ALA A 25 -5.04 6.57 25.90
CA ALA A 25 -3.98 7.58 25.99
C ALA A 25 -4.57 8.98 26.23
N LYS A 26 -5.65 9.34 25.53
CA LYS A 26 -6.37 10.62 25.73
C LYS A 26 -6.99 10.72 27.12
N GLU A 27 -7.61 9.65 27.63
CA GLU A 27 -8.15 9.60 29.00
C GLU A 27 -7.01 9.79 30.02
N ARG A 28 -5.86 9.16 29.79
CA ARG A 28 -4.71 9.30 30.70
C ARG A 28 -4.13 10.71 30.68
N ILE A 29 -4.03 11.32 29.51
CA ILE A 29 -3.64 12.74 29.37
C ILE A 29 -4.57 13.66 30.17
N ALA A 30 -5.87 13.42 30.08
CA ALA A 30 -6.85 14.22 30.84
C ALA A 30 -6.71 14.06 32.37
N GLN A 31 -6.22 12.91 32.85
CA GLN A 31 -6.05 12.63 34.29
C GLN A 31 -4.77 13.20 34.88
N ILE A 32 -3.65 13.12 34.16
CA ILE A 32 -2.31 13.41 34.72
C ILE A 32 -1.52 14.49 33.96
N GLY A 33 -2.12 15.10 32.93
CA GLY A 33 -1.46 16.10 32.08
C GLY A 33 -0.69 15.48 30.90
N ARG A 34 -0.62 16.25 29.80
CA ARG A 34 0.02 15.80 28.57
C ARG A 34 1.53 15.63 28.71
N GLU A 35 2.16 16.43 29.54
CA GLU A 35 3.60 16.37 29.81
C GLU A 35 4.05 15.06 30.47
N ASN A 36 3.11 14.31 31.05
CA ASN A 36 3.36 13.02 31.71
C ASN A 36 2.96 11.80 30.85
N VAL A 37 2.53 12.03 29.60
CA VAL A 37 2.07 10.94 28.70
C VAL A 37 2.66 11.12 27.31
N ILE A 38 3.40 10.12 26.84
CA ILE A 38 3.84 10.04 25.44
C ILE A 38 2.77 9.26 24.67
N ASP A 39 2.02 9.96 23.81
CA ASP A 39 1.01 9.34 22.92
C ASP A 39 1.58 9.16 21.51
N SER A 40 1.99 7.94 21.19
CA SER A 40 2.45 7.51 19.86
C SER A 40 1.51 6.46 19.25
N THR A 41 0.24 6.48 19.62
CA THR A 41 -0.74 5.45 19.23
C THR A 41 -1.17 5.56 17.77
N ILE A 42 -1.24 6.76 17.22
CA ILE A 42 -1.61 7.00 15.81
C ILE A 42 -0.38 7.51 15.06
N GLY A 43 -0.05 6.86 13.95
CA GLY A 43 1.11 7.20 13.12
C GLY A 43 0.93 8.50 12.33
N VAL A 44 0.97 9.63 13.04
CA VAL A 44 0.96 10.99 12.49
C VAL A 44 2.16 11.77 13.02
N LEU A 45 2.64 12.73 12.25
CA LEU A 45 3.72 13.62 12.67
C LEU A 45 3.16 14.72 13.57
N LEU A 46 3.64 14.78 14.81
CA LEU A 46 3.28 15.81 15.78
C LEU A 46 4.49 16.71 16.08
N ALA A 47 4.21 17.99 16.27
CA ALA A 47 5.18 18.95 16.83
C ALA A 47 5.33 18.71 18.35
N ASP A 48 6.35 19.34 18.97
CA ASP A 48 6.65 19.20 20.40
C ASP A 48 5.50 19.63 21.30
N ASP A 49 4.65 20.54 20.83
CA ASP A 49 3.43 20.98 21.54
C ASP A 49 2.22 20.05 21.30
N GLY A 50 2.43 18.95 20.55
CA GLY A 50 1.42 17.95 20.26
C GLY A 50 0.43 18.31 19.15
N ARG A 51 0.64 19.43 18.44
CA ARG A 51 -0.16 19.76 17.25
C ARG A 51 0.26 18.92 16.06
N LEU A 52 -0.71 18.61 15.19
CA LEU A 52 -0.44 17.95 13.94
C LEU A 52 0.46 18.84 13.05
N VAL A 53 1.56 18.29 12.57
CA VAL A 53 2.40 18.95 11.57
C VAL A 53 1.75 18.82 10.21
N VAL A 54 1.53 19.94 9.56
CA VAL A 54 1.10 20.03 8.16
C VAL A 54 2.18 20.78 7.38
N LEU A 55 2.59 20.26 6.23
CA LEU A 55 3.57 20.94 5.38
C LEU A 55 2.98 22.25 4.83
N ASP A 56 3.70 23.36 5.03
CA ASP A 56 3.25 24.68 4.57
C ASP A 56 2.96 24.73 3.07
N SER A 57 3.75 24.01 2.26
CA SER A 57 3.53 23.91 0.82
C SER A 57 2.20 23.24 0.49
N VAL A 58 1.83 22.19 1.23
CA VAL A 58 0.59 21.47 1.06
C VAL A 58 -0.61 22.31 1.51
N ASP A 59 -0.51 22.95 2.69
CA ASP A 59 -1.55 23.85 3.21
C ASP A 59 -1.82 25.01 2.25
N LYS A 60 -0.78 25.63 1.69
CA LYS A 60 -0.92 26.68 0.67
C LYS A 60 -1.66 26.16 -0.59
N CYS A 61 -1.31 24.96 -1.08
CA CYS A 61 -2.01 24.39 -2.23
C CYS A 61 -3.47 24.15 -1.94
N VAL A 62 -3.81 23.58 -0.77
CA VAL A 62 -5.22 23.33 -0.37
C VAL A 62 -6.01 24.64 -0.26
N LYS A 63 -5.43 25.66 0.35
CA LYS A 63 -6.07 26.99 0.49
C LYS A 63 -6.23 27.74 -0.83
N ALA A 64 -5.45 27.41 -1.83
CA ALA A 64 -5.53 28.01 -3.16
C ALA A 64 -6.59 27.35 -4.07
N LEU A 65 -7.20 26.23 -3.64
CA LEU A 65 -8.24 25.54 -4.41
C LEU A 65 -9.49 26.44 -4.56
N ARG A 66 -10.00 26.49 -5.78
CA ARG A 66 -11.25 27.18 -6.12
C ARG A 66 -12.39 26.17 -6.18
N PRO A 67 -13.64 26.59 -6.11
CA PRO A 67 -14.80 25.70 -6.26
C PRO A 67 -14.74 24.82 -7.50
N ASP A 68 -14.25 25.33 -8.63
CA ASP A 68 -14.11 24.59 -9.88
C ASP A 68 -13.08 23.45 -9.81
N ASP A 69 -12.17 23.49 -8.83
CA ASP A 69 -11.14 22.47 -8.66
C ASP A 69 -11.64 21.26 -7.85
N TYR A 70 -12.72 21.39 -7.06
CA TYR A 70 -13.18 20.31 -6.17
C TYR A 70 -14.70 20.02 -6.22
N ALA A 71 -15.51 20.88 -6.83
CA ALA A 71 -16.98 20.69 -6.85
C ALA A 71 -17.46 19.78 -8.00
N PRO A 72 -16.86 19.80 -9.21
CA PRO A 72 -17.27 18.92 -10.31
C PRO A 72 -16.93 17.46 -10.02
N TYR A 73 -17.68 16.53 -10.65
CA TYR A 73 -17.28 15.14 -10.65
C TYR A 73 -15.92 14.95 -11.36
N ALA A 74 -14.97 14.32 -10.67
CA ALA A 74 -13.72 13.91 -11.29
C ALA A 74 -13.91 12.68 -12.18
N PRO A 75 -13.04 12.48 -13.20
CA PRO A 75 -12.98 11.23 -13.94
C PRO A 75 -12.71 10.04 -12.98
N ILE A 76 -13.32 8.89 -13.30
CA ILE A 76 -13.26 7.69 -12.42
C ILE A 76 -11.83 7.27 -12.07
N LEU A 77 -10.90 7.35 -13.01
CA LEU A 77 -9.49 7.02 -12.76
C LEU A 77 -8.67 8.18 -12.16
N GLY A 78 -9.29 9.33 -11.93
CA GLY A 78 -8.62 10.58 -11.53
C GLY A 78 -8.39 11.52 -12.70
N THR A 79 -8.06 12.78 -12.40
CA THR A 79 -7.72 13.75 -13.47
C THR A 79 -6.37 13.44 -14.09
N PRO A 80 -6.16 13.74 -15.39
CA PRO A 80 -4.86 13.53 -16.02
C PRO A 80 -3.70 14.19 -15.27
N ASP A 81 -3.90 15.43 -14.83
CA ASP A 81 -2.88 16.18 -14.07
C ASP A 81 -2.50 15.49 -12.75
N TYR A 82 -3.49 14.91 -12.05
CA TYR A 82 -3.23 14.14 -10.83
C TYR A 82 -2.40 12.89 -11.13
N ILE A 83 -2.77 12.15 -12.17
CA ILE A 83 -2.06 10.92 -12.57
C ILE A 83 -0.60 11.23 -12.93
N GLU A 84 -0.37 12.27 -13.72
CA GLU A 84 1.00 12.68 -14.09
C GLU A 84 1.79 13.20 -12.87
N ALA A 85 1.16 13.95 -11.97
CA ALA A 85 1.79 14.40 -10.74
C ALA A 85 2.20 13.22 -9.84
N VAL A 86 1.35 12.18 -9.70
CA VAL A 86 1.66 10.97 -8.95
C VAL A 86 2.82 10.21 -9.58
N LYS A 87 2.79 9.97 -10.90
CA LYS A 87 3.91 9.33 -11.60
C LYS A 87 5.21 10.10 -11.37
N LYS A 88 5.19 11.42 -11.53
CA LYS A 88 6.36 12.26 -11.27
C LYS A 88 6.84 12.18 -9.82
N ALA A 89 5.94 12.15 -8.84
CA ALA A 89 6.30 12.02 -7.42
C ALA A 89 6.93 10.67 -7.10
N VAL A 90 6.44 9.59 -7.71
CA VAL A 90 6.94 8.24 -7.46
C VAL A 90 8.27 7.99 -8.18
N PHE A 91 8.36 8.33 -9.45
CA PHE A 91 9.52 7.97 -10.28
C PHE A 91 10.62 9.04 -10.34
N LEU A 92 10.29 10.31 -10.05
CA LEU A 92 11.21 11.46 -10.25
C LEU A 92 11.78 11.45 -11.69
N ASP A 93 13.08 11.33 -11.81
CA ASP A 93 13.85 11.21 -13.06
C ASP A 93 14.04 9.76 -13.54
N GLN A 94 13.49 8.78 -12.80
CA GLN A 94 13.62 7.34 -13.07
C GLN A 94 12.37 6.74 -13.72
N MET A 95 11.65 7.52 -14.54
CA MET A 95 10.47 7.02 -15.24
C MET A 95 10.79 5.74 -16.03
N PRO A 96 10.00 4.66 -15.88
CA PRO A 96 10.19 3.44 -16.66
C PRO A 96 10.06 3.69 -18.17
N GLN A 97 10.78 2.88 -18.96
CA GLN A 97 10.63 2.82 -20.40
C GLN A 97 9.37 2.01 -20.79
N LYS A 98 8.95 1.09 -19.93
CA LYS A 98 7.71 0.32 -20.08
C LYS A 98 6.49 1.21 -19.85
N PRO A 99 5.31 0.86 -20.38
CA PRO A 99 4.07 1.58 -20.13
C PRO A 99 3.73 1.66 -18.66
N VAL A 100 3.36 2.84 -18.17
CA VAL A 100 2.93 3.08 -16.80
C VAL A 100 1.49 3.55 -16.77
N ALA A 101 0.60 2.71 -16.27
CA ALA A 101 -0.79 3.05 -16.02
C ALA A 101 -0.98 3.40 -14.53
N ALA A 102 -1.93 4.29 -14.24
CA ALA A 102 -2.24 4.64 -12.85
C ALA A 102 -3.69 5.11 -12.70
N CYS A 103 -4.23 4.93 -11.50
CA CYS A 103 -5.54 5.46 -11.13
C CYS A 103 -5.51 6.09 -9.73
N TYR A 104 -6.37 7.09 -9.51
CA TYR A 104 -6.66 7.63 -8.19
C TYR A 104 -7.26 6.53 -7.29
N THR A 105 -6.95 6.58 -6.01
CA THR A 105 -7.58 5.74 -4.99
C THR A 105 -7.76 6.53 -3.67
N PRO A 106 -8.73 6.16 -2.82
CA PRO A 106 -8.91 6.78 -1.51
C PRO A 106 -7.77 6.37 -0.54
N GLY A 107 -6.60 6.99 -0.74
CA GLY A 107 -5.35 6.69 -0.03
C GLY A 107 -4.72 5.37 -0.47
N GLY A 108 -3.58 5.03 0.11
CA GLY A 108 -2.93 3.74 -0.11
C GLY A 108 -3.82 2.54 0.25
N THR A 109 -4.70 2.70 1.23
CA THR A 109 -5.71 1.68 1.59
C THR A 109 -6.60 1.29 0.41
N GLY A 110 -7.11 2.30 -0.32
CA GLY A 110 -7.91 2.06 -1.51
C GLY A 110 -7.12 1.41 -2.63
N ALA A 111 -5.84 1.79 -2.80
CA ALA A 111 -4.95 1.16 -3.77
C ALA A 111 -4.78 -0.34 -3.50
N ILE A 112 -4.49 -0.69 -2.25
CA ILE A 112 -4.32 -2.09 -1.83
C ILE A 112 -5.63 -2.86 -2.00
N ARG A 113 -6.77 -2.30 -1.56
CA ARG A 113 -8.07 -2.97 -1.68
C ARG A 113 -8.44 -3.24 -3.13
N ASN A 114 -8.32 -2.25 -4.01
CA ASN A 114 -8.63 -2.41 -5.43
C ASN A 114 -7.70 -3.44 -6.09
N ALA A 115 -6.40 -3.42 -5.76
CA ALA A 115 -5.46 -4.39 -6.28
C ALA A 115 -5.79 -5.83 -5.80
N VAL A 116 -6.04 -6.03 -4.50
CA VAL A 116 -6.44 -7.35 -3.98
C VAL A 116 -7.74 -7.82 -4.63
N SER A 117 -8.74 -6.93 -4.77
CA SER A 117 -10.03 -7.26 -5.39
C SER A 117 -9.86 -7.71 -6.85
N ALA A 118 -9.09 -6.95 -7.63
CA ALA A 118 -8.94 -7.14 -9.06
C ALA A 118 -8.10 -8.37 -9.44
N TYR A 119 -7.08 -8.69 -8.63
CA TYR A 119 -6.08 -9.70 -8.98
C TYR A 119 -6.14 -10.97 -8.13
N THR A 120 -7.20 -11.16 -7.34
CA THR A 120 -7.47 -12.39 -6.59
C THR A 120 -8.94 -12.79 -6.69
N GLN A 121 -9.24 -14.05 -6.40
CA GLN A 121 -10.60 -14.56 -6.30
C GLN A 121 -11.02 -14.77 -4.83
N PRO A 122 -12.33 -14.79 -4.51
CA PRO A 122 -12.78 -15.19 -3.19
C PRO A 122 -12.23 -16.58 -2.81
N GLY A 123 -11.63 -16.65 -1.62
CA GLY A 123 -10.95 -17.85 -1.12
C GLY A 123 -9.43 -17.81 -1.28
N ASP A 124 -8.88 -17.02 -2.20
CA ASP A 124 -7.44 -16.90 -2.39
C ASP A 124 -6.72 -16.34 -1.16
N ALA A 125 -5.48 -16.75 -1.02
CA ALA A 125 -4.54 -16.22 -0.04
C ALA A 125 -3.74 -15.04 -0.60
N VAL A 126 -3.70 -13.95 0.13
CA VAL A 126 -2.80 -12.81 -0.09
C VAL A 126 -1.55 -13.04 0.74
N LEU A 127 -0.37 -13.03 0.12
CA LEU A 127 0.90 -13.26 0.78
C LEU A 127 1.56 -11.95 1.23
N THR A 128 2.01 -11.88 2.49
CA THR A 128 2.84 -10.79 3.01
C THR A 128 3.78 -11.31 4.10
N SER A 129 4.60 -10.44 4.71
CA SER A 129 5.44 -10.83 5.84
C SER A 129 4.66 -10.98 7.16
N ASP A 130 5.19 -11.73 8.11
CA ASP A 130 4.62 -11.87 9.47
C ASP A 130 4.62 -10.53 10.23
N TRP A 131 5.62 -9.68 10.03
CA TRP A 131 5.58 -8.27 10.39
C TRP A 131 4.92 -7.50 9.25
N HIS A 132 3.72 -6.97 9.46
CA HIS A 132 3.00 -6.24 8.43
C HIS A 132 2.05 -5.20 9.03
N TRP A 133 1.63 -4.25 8.22
CA TRP A 133 0.57 -3.32 8.57
C TRP A 133 -0.76 -4.09 8.76
N SER A 134 -1.26 -4.10 10.00
CA SER A 134 -2.41 -4.95 10.38
C SER A 134 -3.66 -4.83 9.50
N PRO A 135 -3.97 -3.66 8.89
CA PRO A 135 -5.12 -3.57 7.98
C PRO A 135 -5.04 -4.40 6.70
N TYR A 136 -3.87 -4.93 6.28
CA TYR A 136 -3.83 -5.88 5.15
C TYR A 136 -4.76 -7.07 5.37
N LYS A 137 -4.82 -7.57 6.63
CA LYS A 137 -5.73 -8.64 7.00
C LYS A 137 -7.19 -8.23 6.80
N THR A 138 -7.59 -7.08 7.35
CA THR A 138 -8.97 -6.59 7.24
C THR A 138 -9.37 -6.35 5.78
N ILE A 139 -8.47 -5.75 4.98
CA ILE A 139 -8.70 -5.49 3.55
C ILE A 139 -8.94 -6.81 2.80
N SER A 140 -8.14 -7.84 3.06
CA SER A 140 -8.27 -9.15 2.41
C SER A 140 -9.55 -9.86 2.85
N GLU A 141 -9.79 -9.96 4.17
CA GLU A 141 -10.93 -10.71 4.73
C GLU A 141 -12.28 -10.04 4.40
N GLU A 142 -12.35 -8.71 4.33
CA GLU A 142 -13.57 -7.97 4.00
C GLU A 142 -14.12 -8.37 2.63
N ILE A 143 -13.26 -8.66 1.68
CA ILE A 143 -13.64 -9.08 0.33
C ILE A 143 -13.52 -10.61 0.10
N GLY A 144 -13.41 -11.38 1.18
CA GLY A 144 -13.46 -12.84 1.15
C GLY A 144 -12.17 -13.54 0.75
N ARG A 145 -11.01 -12.87 0.93
CA ARG A 145 -9.66 -13.44 0.79
C ARG A 145 -9.11 -13.79 2.16
N THR A 146 -8.01 -14.52 2.21
CA THR A 146 -7.27 -14.79 3.44
C THR A 146 -5.91 -14.10 3.39
N LEU A 147 -5.32 -13.77 4.55
CA LEU A 147 -3.95 -13.31 4.63
C LEU A 147 -3.06 -14.44 5.11
N THR A 148 -2.01 -14.74 4.36
CA THR A 148 -0.97 -15.71 4.77
C THR A 148 0.39 -15.02 4.84
N THR A 149 1.29 -15.55 5.68
CA THR A 149 2.55 -14.84 5.96
C THR A 149 3.76 -15.74 5.84
N TYR A 150 4.88 -15.13 5.46
CA TYR A 150 6.23 -15.70 5.60
C TYR A 150 6.99 -14.98 6.71
N THR A 151 7.97 -15.62 7.31
CA THR A 151 8.86 -14.99 8.31
C THR A 151 9.80 -14.01 7.62
N LEU A 152 9.68 -12.72 7.95
CA LEU A 152 10.41 -11.63 7.27
C LEU A 152 11.90 -11.71 7.46
N PHE A 153 12.35 -12.00 8.68
CA PHE A 153 13.77 -11.96 9.03
C PHE A 153 14.33 -13.35 9.28
N ASP A 154 15.54 -13.55 8.80
CA ASP A 154 16.37 -14.70 9.17
C ASP A 154 17.06 -14.50 10.54
N SER A 155 17.93 -15.43 10.92
CA SER A 155 18.67 -15.36 12.19
C SER A 155 19.67 -14.20 12.29
N GLU A 156 20.00 -13.55 11.16
CA GLU A 156 20.89 -12.38 11.08
C GLU A 156 20.11 -11.05 10.98
N ASN A 157 18.79 -11.09 11.13
CA ASN A 157 17.88 -9.96 10.91
C ASN A 157 17.92 -9.38 9.48
N LYS A 158 18.20 -10.22 8.48
CA LYS A 158 18.12 -9.90 7.06
C LYS A 158 16.84 -10.48 6.46
N PHE A 159 16.48 -10.04 5.25
CA PHE A 159 15.35 -10.61 4.52
C PHE A 159 15.49 -12.12 4.35
N ASN A 160 14.51 -12.86 4.82
CA ASN A 160 14.45 -14.32 4.77
C ASN A 160 13.91 -14.80 3.41
N ALA A 161 14.79 -14.82 2.41
CA ALA A 161 14.42 -15.20 1.05
C ALA A 161 13.93 -16.65 0.97
N GLU A 162 14.50 -17.58 1.76
CA GLU A 162 14.09 -18.99 1.80
C GLU A 162 12.65 -19.14 2.30
N ALA A 163 12.30 -18.46 3.39
CA ALA A 163 10.93 -18.46 3.91
C ALA A 163 9.93 -17.84 2.93
N PHE A 164 10.34 -16.78 2.23
CA PHE A 164 9.55 -16.14 1.18
C PHE A 164 9.28 -17.09 0.01
N GLU A 165 10.33 -17.68 -0.56
CA GLU A 165 10.23 -18.61 -1.70
C GLU A 165 9.38 -19.83 -1.37
N LYS A 166 9.61 -20.45 -0.20
CA LYS A 166 8.83 -21.58 0.28
C LYS A 166 7.35 -21.22 0.41
N LYS A 167 7.03 -20.07 1.03
CA LYS A 167 5.64 -19.67 1.21
C LYS A 167 4.96 -19.29 -0.10
N LEU A 168 5.69 -18.69 -1.05
CA LEU A 168 5.19 -18.42 -2.40
C LEU A 168 4.81 -19.71 -3.11
N ALA A 169 5.66 -20.74 -3.03
CA ALA A 169 5.38 -22.06 -3.61
C ALA A 169 4.12 -22.69 -2.96
N GLU A 170 4.00 -22.67 -1.62
CA GLU A 170 2.83 -23.19 -0.90
C GLU A 170 1.54 -22.48 -1.35
N VAL A 171 1.56 -21.16 -1.59
CA VAL A 171 0.42 -20.41 -2.09
C VAL A 171 0.06 -20.84 -3.50
N LEU A 172 1.06 -20.95 -4.37
CA LEU A 172 0.85 -21.35 -5.78
C LEU A 172 0.45 -22.80 -5.96
N ASP A 173 0.68 -23.67 -4.98
CA ASP A 173 0.15 -25.04 -4.98
C ASP A 173 -1.36 -25.07 -4.78
N GLN A 174 -1.94 -24.03 -4.17
CA GLN A 174 -3.37 -23.95 -3.84
C GLN A 174 -4.17 -23.05 -4.78
N GLN A 175 -3.51 -22.16 -5.53
CA GLN A 175 -4.15 -21.18 -6.41
C GLN A 175 -3.35 -20.95 -7.69
N ASP A 176 -4.00 -20.44 -8.74
CA ASP A 176 -3.37 -20.29 -10.06
C ASP A 176 -2.48 -19.07 -10.17
N GLN A 177 -2.68 -18.06 -9.32
CA GLN A 177 -1.95 -16.81 -9.31
C GLN A 177 -1.64 -16.39 -7.87
N ALA A 178 -0.41 -15.99 -7.58
CA ALA A 178 -0.07 -15.41 -6.30
C ALA A 178 -0.27 -13.89 -6.32
N PHE A 179 -0.78 -13.34 -5.20
CA PHE A 179 -0.80 -11.92 -4.92
C PHE A 179 0.05 -11.64 -3.68
N ILE A 180 1.08 -10.80 -3.84
CA ILE A 180 2.08 -10.52 -2.81
C ILE A 180 2.01 -9.04 -2.45
N ILE A 181 2.07 -8.72 -1.15
CA ILE A 181 2.24 -7.34 -0.66
C ILE A 181 3.60 -7.24 0.03
N ILE A 182 4.44 -6.34 -0.45
CA ILE A 182 5.70 -5.95 0.20
C ILE A 182 5.63 -4.46 0.53
N ASN A 183 5.72 -4.12 1.82
CA ASN A 183 5.80 -2.74 2.26
C ASN A 183 7.28 -2.34 2.37
N THR A 184 7.73 -1.46 1.51
CA THR A 184 9.11 -0.94 1.44
C THR A 184 9.16 0.24 0.46
N PRO A 185 10.08 1.22 0.61
CA PRO A 185 11.06 1.40 1.68
C PRO A 185 10.43 1.80 3.03
N ALA A 186 11.22 1.71 4.11
CA ALA A 186 10.82 2.05 5.48
C ALA A 186 9.56 1.29 5.94
N HIS A 187 9.65 -0.03 5.92
CA HIS A 187 8.58 -0.98 6.27
C HIS A 187 7.89 -0.66 7.59
N ASN A 188 6.57 -0.65 7.59
CA ASN A 188 5.76 -0.52 8.80
C ASN A 188 5.36 -1.93 9.33
N PRO A 189 5.86 -2.38 10.53
CA PRO A 189 6.36 -1.53 11.61
C PRO A 189 7.89 -1.55 11.83
N THR A 190 8.69 -2.25 11.04
CA THR A 190 10.09 -2.55 11.38
C THR A 190 11.10 -1.48 10.96
N GLY A 191 10.73 -0.58 10.04
CA GLY A 191 11.66 0.37 9.42
C GLY A 191 12.59 -0.26 8.37
N TYR A 192 12.51 -1.57 8.14
CA TYR A 192 13.35 -2.26 7.18
C TYR A 192 13.14 -1.72 5.76
N THR A 193 14.23 -1.53 5.04
CA THR A 193 14.20 -1.19 3.62
C THR A 193 14.87 -2.30 2.84
N PHE A 194 14.15 -2.90 1.91
CA PHE A 194 14.68 -3.95 1.03
C PHE A 194 15.87 -3.39 0.23
N THR A 195 16.98 -4.10 0.30
CA THR A 195 18.16 -3.82 -0.52
C THR A 195 17.93 -4.23 -1.97
N LEU A 196 18.78 -3.77 -2.89
CA LEU A 196 18.71 -4.24 -4.28
C LEU A 196 18.96 -5.74 -4.40
N GLU A 197 19.77 -6.32 -3.50
CA GLU A 197 19.99 -7.77 -3.41
C GLU A 197 18.73 -8.52 -2.94
N ASP A 198 17.99 -7.96 -1.96
CA ASP A 198 16.72 -8.55 -1.53
C ASP A 198 15.70 -8.56 -2.68
N TRP A 199 15.65 -7.47 -3.45
CA TRP A 199 14.83 -7.40 -4.65
C TRP A 199 15.21 -8.43 -5.70
N ASP A 200 16.51 -8.69 -5.91
CA ASP A 200 16.97 -9.75 -6.82
C ASP A 200 16.47 -11.13 -6.36
N LYS A 201 16.49 -11.41 -5.05
CA LYS A 201 15.98 -12.66 -4.49
C LYS A 201 14.45 -12.77 -4.66
N VAL A 202 13.71 -11.69 -4.41
CA VAL A 202 12.24 -11.64 -4.63
C VAL A 202 11.90 -11.92 -6.09
N LEU A 203 12.57 -11.23 -7.02
CA LEU A 203 12.29 -11.37 -8.45
C LEU A 203 12.66 -12.76 -8.98
N ALA A 204 13.79 -13.32 -8.51
CA ALA A 204 14.19 -14.69 -8.86
C ALA A 204 13.17 -15.74 -8.37
N ALA A 205 12.67 -15.61 -7.14
CA ALA A 205 11.64 -16.49 -6.62
C ALA A 205 10.32 -16.39 -7.43
N CYS A 206 9.94 -15.17 -7.86
CA CYS A 206 8.79 -14.97 -8.73
C CYS A 206 9.00 -15.55 -10.14
N GLU A 207 10.22 -15.44 -10.71
CA GLU A 207 10.57 -16.02 -12.01
C GLU A 207 10.51 -17.54 -11.97
N ASN A 208 11.05 -18.15 -10.90
CA ASN A 208 11.03 -19.60 -10.68
C ASN A 208 9.60 -20.16 -10.53
N ALA A 209 8.63 -19.33 -10.22
CA ALA A 209 7.22 -19.72 -10.14
C ALA A 209 6.56 -19.95 -11.52
N ALA A 210 7.22 -19.58 -12.62
CA ALA A 210 6.68 -19.79 -13.97
C ALA A 210 6.32 -21.26 -14.22
N PRO A 211 5.23 -21.56 -14.94
CA PRO A 211 4.39 -20.65 -15.71
C PRO A 211 3.27 -19.95 -14.90
N LYS A 212 3.21 -20.14 -13.59
CA LYS A 212 2.21 -19.47 -12.73
C LYS A 212 2.44 -17.96 -12.68
N LYS A 213 1.37 -17.21 -12.57
CA LYS A 213 1.41 -15.74 -12.54
C LYS A 213 1.59 -15.22 -11.13
N VAL A 214 2.30 -14.12 -11.02
CA VAL A 214 2.50 -13.39 -9.75
C VAL A 214 2.12 -11.94 -9.94
N VAL A 215 1.35 -11.38 -9.02
CA VAL A 215 1.13 -9.94 -8.91
C VAL A 215 1.83 -9.46 -7.65
N LEU A 216 2.74 -8.52 -7.79
CA LEU A 216 3.55 -7.99 -6.69
C LEU A 216 3.18 -6.53 -6.45
N LEU A 217 2.48 -6.28 -5.35
CA LEU A 217 2.14 -4.94 -4.89
C LEU A 217 3.21 -4.44 -3.92
N THR A 218 3.90 -3.37 -4.30
CA THR A 218 4.81 -2.65 -3.42
C THR A 218 4.08 -1.48 -2.77
N ASP A 219 3.89 -1.55 -1.45
CA ASP A 219 3.32 -0.44 -0.67
C ASP A 219 4.45 0.53 -0.29
N ILE A 220 4.44 1.71 -0.91
CA ILE A 220 5.48 2.73 -0.77
C ILE A 220 5.08 3.89 0.15
N ALA A 221 4.14 3.69 1.06
CA ALA A 221 3.58 4.76 1.90
C ALA A 221 4.64 5.57 2.66
N TYR A 222 5.79 4.99 2.97
CA TYR A 222 6.87 5.61 3.72
C TYR A 222 8.14 5.87 2.91
N MET A 223 8.10 5.76 1.59
CA MET A 223 9.28 5.86 0.72
C MET A 223 10.07 7.16 0.93
N ASP A 224 9.37 8.28 1.16
CA ASP A 224 10.01 9.59 1.33
C ASP A 224 10.65 9.78 2.72
N PHE A 225 10.50 8.82 3.63
CA PHE A 225 11.13 8.82 4.96
C PHE A 225 12.37 7.92 5.05
N ALA A 226 12.71 7.19 4.01
CA ALA A 226 13.78 6.20 4.04
C ALA A 226 15.18 6.76 3.71
N GLY A 227 15.36 8.09 3.63
CA GLY A 227 16.62 8.76 3.35
C GLY A 227 16.66 9.45 1.99
N ASP A 228 17.76 9.28 1.24
CA ASP A 228 17.91 9.96 -0.06
C ASP A 228 16.87 9.53 -1.08
N ALA A 229 16.25 10.51 -1.72
CA ALA A 229 15.12 10.30 -2.61
C ALA A 229 15.46 9.47 -3.86
N ALA A 230 16.67 9.63 -4.42
CA ALA A 230 17.10 8.90 -5.59
C ALA A 230 17.50 7.46 -5.23
N GLU A 231 18.22 7.28 -4.11
CA GLU A 231 18.60 5.95 -3.62
C GLU A 231 17.37 5.10 -3.31
N ASN A 232 16.37 5.66 -2.63
CA ASN A 232 15.15 4.98 -2.24
C ASN A 232 14.26 4.55 -3.42
N ARG A 233 14.54 5.03 -4.61
CA ARG A 233 13.80 4.72 -5.85
C ARG A 233 14.53 3.77 -6.79
N LYS A 234 15.77 3.39 -6.49
CA LYS A 234 16.55 2.47 -7.34
C LYS A 234 15.86 1.11 -7.56
N PHE A 235 15.09 0.64 -6.60
CA PHE A 235 14.33 -0.61 -6.73
C PHE A 235 13.28 -0.55 -7.85
N LEU A 236 12.81 0.63 -8.24
CA LEU A 236 11.84 0.79 -9.33
C LEU A 236 12.40 0.27 -10.66
N LYS A 237 13.71 0.36 -10.87
CA LYS A 237 14.38 -0.26 -12.03
C LYS A 237 14.36 -1.78 -11.98
N LYS A 238 14.37 -2.37 -10.78
CA LYS A 238 14.19 -3.82 -10.61
C LYS A 238 12.76 -4.22 -10.98
N LEU A 239 11.75 -3.46 -10.55
CA LEU A 239 10.35 -3.70 -10.92
C LEU A 239 10.12 -3.52 -12.43
N GLU A 240 10.76 -2.54 -13.08
CA GLU A 240 10.73 -2.38 -14.54
C GLU A 240 11.30 -3.60 -15.27
N ALA A 241 12.34 -4.22 -14.72
CA ALA A 241 12.98 -5.41 -15.24
C ALA A 241 12.31 -6.72 -14.81
N ALA A 242 11.12 -6.66 -14.21
CA ALA A 242 10.40 -7.84 -13.72
C ALA A 242 10.23 -8.92 -14.79
N PRO A 243 10.30 -10.23 -14.40
CA PRO A 243 10.10 -11.35 -15.29
C PRO A 243 8.68 -11.35 -15.89
N SER A 244 8.50 -12.02 -17.03
CA SER A 244 7.26 -11.97 -17.82
C SER A 244 6.02 -12.53 -17.13
N ASN A 245 6.20 -13.37 -16.11
CA ASN A 245 5.10 -13.91 -15.30
C ASN A 245 4.75 -13.04 -14.08
N LEU A 246 5.43 -11.89 -13.90
CA LEU A 246 5.23 -10.97 -12.77
C LEU A 246 4.65 -9.64 -13.24
N LEU A 247 3.54 -9.22 -12.63
CA LEU A 247 2.95 -7.88 -12.80
C LEU A 247 3.29 -7.00 -11.59
N PRO A 248 4.17 -6.00 -11.72
CA PRO A 248 4.46 -5.05 -10.66
C PRO A 248 3.37 -4.00 -10.50
N LEU A 249 2.86 -3.86 -9.28
CA LEU A 249 1.97 -2.80 -8.85
C LEU A 249 2.61 -1.97 -7.74
N ILE A 250 2.24 -0.69 -7.64
CA ILE A 250 2.73 0.22 -6.60
C ILE A 250 1.54 0.92 -5.95
N ALA A 251 1.43 0.81 -4.63
CA ALA A 251 0.45 1.55 -3.84
C ALA A 251 1.09 2.82 -3.30
N PHE A 252 0.68 3.97 -3.86
CA PHE A 252 1.08 5.29 -3.42
C PHE A 252 0.11 5.87 -2.40
N SER A 253 0.62 6.58 -1.40
CA SER A 253 -0.18 7.28 -0.39
C SER A 253 0.36 8.68 -0.12
N GLY A 254 -0.48 9.70 -0.29
CA GLY A 254 -0.18 11.07 0.14
C GLY A 254 -0.36 11.30 1.66
N SER A 255 -0.83 10.29 2.39
CA SER A 255 -1.13 10.43 3.82
C SER A 255 0.11 10.73 4.66
N LYS A 256 1.28 10.18 4.29
CA LYS A 256 2.51 10.29 5.07
C LYS A 256 3.45 11.36 4.50
N GLY A 257 3.98 11.16 3.31
CA GLY A 257 4.95 12.08 2.69
C GLY A 257 4.41 13.51 2.49
N TYR A 258 3.09 13.68 2.36
CA TYR A 258 2.45 14.99 2.22
C TYR A 258 1.66 15.43 3.46
N THR A 259 1.74 14.72 4.57
CA THR A 259 0.98 14.98 5.81
C THR A 259 -0.55 15.14 5.60
N MET A 260 -1.10 14.50 4.56
CA MET A 260 -2.51 14.62 4.14
C MET A 260 -3.34 13.41 4.61
N TYR A 261 -3.27 13.09 5.89
CA TYR A 261 -3.87 11.87 6.48
C TYR A 261 -5.38 11.74 6.22
N GLY A 262 -6.11 12.84 6.33
CA GLY A 262 -7.58 12.88 6.22
C GLY A 262 -8.11 13.01 4.79
N MET A 263 -7.33 13.50 3.84
CA MET A 263 -7.79 13.77 2.46
C MET A 263 -7.91 12.51 1.60
N ARG A 264 -7.43 11.40 2.08
CA ARG A 264 -7.47 10.10 1.39
C ARG A 264 -6.91 10.16 -0.04
N CYS A 265 -5.78 10.85 -0.21
CA CYS A 265 -5.09 11.00 -1.48
C CYS A 265 -4.14 9.81 -1.70
N GLY A 266 -4.35 9.05 -2.76
CA GLY A 266 -3.54 7.88 -3.10
C GLY A 266 -3.69 7.47 -4.56
N ALA A 267 -2.89 6.52 -4.98
CA ALA A 267 -2.96 5.95 -6.32
C ALA A 267 -2.51 4.49 -6.34
N LEU A 268 -3.07 3.72 -7.26
CA LEU A 268 -2.53 2.44 -7.68
C LEU A 268 -1.85 2.64 -9.04
N ILE A 269 -0.61 2.17 -9.15
CA ILE A 269 0.24 2.32 -10.34
C ILE A 269 0.63 0.92 -10.81
N CYS A 270 0.62 0.71 -12.12
CA CYS A 270 1.07 -0.51 -12.77
C CYS A 270 2.26 -0.19 -13.70
N ILE A 271 3.36 -0.91 -13.56
CA ILE A 271 4.43 -0.94 -14.57
C ILE A 271 4.11 -2.13 -15.48
N ALA A 272 3.43 -1.87 -16.59
CA ALA A 272 2.93 -2.91 -17.47
C ALA A 272 4.03 -3.42 -18.41
N PRO A 273 4.05 -4.72 -18.75
CA PRO A 273 4.99 -5.25 -19.73
C PRO A 273 4.78 -4.66 -21.12
N ASP A 274 3.54 -4.29 -21.47
CA ASP A 274 3.13 -3.78 -22.75
C ASP A 274 1.86 -2.88 -22.66
N GLU A 275 1.49 -2.24 -23.73
CA GLU A 275 0.32 -1.32 -23.82
C GLU A 275 -1.01 -2.05 -23.64
N GLU A 276 -1.12 -3.32 -24.01
CA GLU A 276 -2.33 -4.12 -23.85
C GLU A 276 -2.61 -4.35 -22.36
N THR A 277 -1.60 -4.75 -21.61
CA THR A 277 -1.68 -4.91 -20.15
C THR A 277 -1.96 -3.57 -19.43
N ALA A 278 -1.36 -2.47 -19.90
CA ALA A 278 -1.64 -1.15 -19.34
C ALA A 278 -3.11 -0.74 -19.58
N LYS A 279 -3.64 -1.06 -20.75
CA LYS A 279 -5.05 -0.83 -21.08
C LYS A 279 -5.97 -1.71 -20.23
N GLU A 280 -5.67 -3.01 -20.09
CA GLU A 280 -6.41 -3.94 -19.22
C GLU A 280 -6.46 -3.42 -17.78
N PHE A 281 -5.31 -2.99 -17.22
CA PHE A 281 -5.27 -2.37 -15.91
C PHE A 281 -6.26 -1.21 -15.80
N ASN A 282 -6.25 -0.27 -16.75
CA ASN A 282 -7.16 0.88 -16.73
C ASN A 282 -8.63 0.46 -16.81
N ASP A 283 -8.96 -0.55 -17.63
CA ASP A 283 -10.32 -1.02 -17.79
C ASP A 283 -10.83 -1.72 -16.51
N VAL A 284 -10.00 -2.54 -15.88
CA VAL A 284 -10.31 -3.20 -14.62
C VAL A 284 -10.43 -2.17 -13.47
N MET A 285 -9.50 -1.23 -13.39
CA MET A 285 -9.55 -0.18 -12.37
C MET A 285 -10.76 0.75 -12.52
N ARG A 286 -11.27 0.96 -13.74
CA ARG A 286 -12.54 1.69 -13.92
C ARG A 286 -13.70 1.01 -13.20
N ILE A 287 -13.74 -0.32 -13.21
CA ILE A 287 -14.79 -1.11 -12.54
C ILE A 287 -14.59 -1.02 -11.01
N GLU A 288 -13.39 -1.28 -10.53
CA GLU A 288 -13.06 -1.25 -9.09
C GLU A 288 -13.31 0.14 -8.48
N CYS A 289 -12.82 1.18 -9.14
CA CYS A 289 -13.03 2.56 -8.72
C CYS A 289 -14.52 2.93 -8.73
N ARG A 290 -15.25 2.60 -9.79
CA ARG A 290 -16.69 2.89 -9.89
C ARG A 290 -17.52 2.19 -8.83
N GLY A 291 -17.08 1.07 -8.32
CA GLY A 291 -17.68 0.36 -7.21
C GLY A 291 -17.44 1.01 -5.84
N SER A 292 -16.49 1.96 -5.75
CA SER A 292 -16.04 2.55 -4.49
C SER A 292 -16.42 4.03 -4.36
N TRP A 293 -16.47 4.79 -5.46
CA TRP A 293 -16.82 6.24 -5.48
C TRP A 293 -17.50 6.69 -6.77
#